data_ae4e04b3e427470ef4b313bbcc5999cb
#
_entry.id   ae4e04b3e427470ef4b313bbcc5999cb
#
_cell.length_a   1.000
_cell.length_b   1.000
_cell.length_c   1.000
_cell.angle_alpha   90.00
_cell.angle_beta   90.00
_cell.angle_gamma   90.00
#
_symmetry.space_group_name_H-M   'P 1'
#
loop_
_entity.id
_entity.type
_entity.pdbx_description
1 polymer ?
#
loop_
_entity_poly.entity_id
_entity_poly.type
_entity_poly.pdbx_seq_one_letter_code
_entity_poly.pdbx_strand_id
1 'polypeptide(L)'
;MNKMTQLKKLLSLFLCIVLIAAVALFTIGCNDNEKDNGEEKETFETSADEKINEVGEGDTSFSFVVADVDGNEVAFTVRTDKKIVGEALMEVGLVEGENGPYGLYVKKVNGITADFDVDGTYWAFYVNGEYAVTGVDKTEINPADTYMMKVSK
;
A
#
# COMPACT_ATOMS: atom_id res chain seq x y z
N MET A 1 23.40 -12.05 46.54
CA MET A 1 23.49 -11.57 45.14
C MET A 1 23.63 -12.79 44.23
N ASN A 2 22.60 -13.05 43.38
CA ASN A 2 22.39 -14.32 42.72
C ASN A 2 23.36 -14.54 41.55
N LYS A 3 24.21 -15.58 41.66
CA LYS A 3 25.11 -16.06 40.58
C LYS A 3 24.34 -16.32 39.25
N MET A 4 23.06 -16.64 39.32
CA MET A 4 22.19 -16.91 38.19
C MET A 4 21.86 -15.66 37.36
N THR A 5 21.80 -14.49 37.99
CA THR A 5 21.54 -13.21 37.31
C THR A 5 22.78 -12.72 36.55
N GLN A 6 23.97 -12.98 37.05
CA GLN A 6 25.22 -12.63 36.38
C GLN A 6 25.49 -13.55 35.18
N LEU A 7 25.12 -14.82 35.29
CA LEU A 7 25.27 -15.78 34.19
C LEU A 7 24.37 -15.43 32.99
N LYS A 8 23.12 -14.96 33.24
CA LYS A 8 22.21 -14.50 32.19
C LYS A 8 22.69 -13.24 31.46
N LYS A 9 23.32 -12.31 32.21
CA LYS A 9 23.92 -11.09 31.63
C LYS A 9 25.13 -11.40 30.76
N LEU A 10 25.99 -12.33 31.21
CA LEU A 10 27.15 -12.80 30.43
C LEU A 10 26.71 -13.53 29.16
N LEU A 11 25.69 -14.41 29.27
CA LEU A 11 25.16 -15.14 28.10
C LEU A 11 24.56 -14.21 27.05
N SER A 12 23.84 -13.16 27.49
CA SER A 12 23.28 -12.13 26.59
C SER A 12 24.38 -11.33 25.90
N LEU A 13 25.46 -10.98 26.60
CA LEU A 13 26.58 -10.24 26.05
C LEU A 13 27.34 -11.07 24.99
N PHE A 14 27.56 -12.37 25.25
CA PHE A 14 28.17 -13.27 24.27
C PHE A 14 27.32 -13.49 23.02
N LEU A 15 25.98 -13.54 23.17
CA LEU A 15 25.05 -13.66 22.04
C LEU A 15 25.10 -12.43 21.13
N CYS A 16 25.19 -11.23 21.70
CA CYS A 16 25.33 -9.99 20.95
C CYS A 16 26.64 -9.89 20.17
N ILE A 17 27.75 -10.34 20.77
CA ILE A 17 29.09 -10.33 20.14
C ILE A 17 29.14 -11.29 18.94
N VAL A 18 28.52 -12.49 19.07
CA VAL A 18 28.48 -13.48 17.99
C VAL A 18 27.64 -12.98 16.80
N LEU A 19 26.54 -12.25 17.07
CA LEU A 19 25.71 -11.68 16.01
C LEU A 19 26.42 -10.56 15.23
N ILE A 20 27.23 -9.73 15.91
CA ILE A 20 28.00 -8.66 15.26
C ILE A 20 29.14 -9.25 14.40
N ALA A 21 29.77 -10.33 14.81
CA ALA A 21 30.84 -10.97 14.04
C ALA A 21 30.33 -11.65 12.75
N ALA A 22 29.08 -12.12 12.73
CA ALA A 22 28.48 -12.74 11.55
C ALA A 22 28.15 -11.77 10.40
N VAL A 23 27.99 -10.47 10.68
CA VAL A 23 27.68 -9.44 9.66
C VAL A 23 28.94 -8.93 8.94
N ALA A 24 30.14 -9.14 9.50
CA ALA A 24 31.41 -8.59 8.98
C ALA A 24 32.04 -9.41 7.83
N LEU A 25 31.47 -10.55 7.42
CA LEU A 25 32.10 -11.45 6.44
C LEU A 25 31.51 -11.37 5.01
N PHE A 26 30.61 -10.45 4.71
CA PHE A 26 30.02 -10.34 3.37
C PHE A 26 30.40 -9.08 2.58
N THR A 27 31.49 -8.40 2.91
CA THR A 27 31.98 -7.26 2.13
C THR A 27 33.38 -7.49 1.58
N ILE A 28 33.52 -8.31 0.54
CA ILE A 28 34.68 -8.25 -0.37
C ILE A 28 34.20 -8.61 -1.77
N GLY A 29 34.16 -7.61 -2.62
CA GLY A 29 33.93 -7.75 -4.05
C GLY A 29 34.05 -6.41 -4.73
N CYS A 30 35.25 -5.78 -4.67
CA CYS A 30 35.60 -4.65 -5.51
C CYS A 30 35.74 -5.10 -6.96
N ASN A 31 35.19 -4.34 -7.91
CA ASN A 31 35.84 -4.11 -9.16
C ASN A 31 35.56 -2.68 -9.65
N ASP A 32 36.66 -1.95 -9.87
CA ASP A 32 36.70 -0.57 -10.34
C ASP A 32 36.15 -0.42 -11.77
N ASN A 33 35.36 0.63 -12.03
CA ASN A 33 35.66 1.65 -13.02
C ASN A 33 34.60 2.77 -13.08
N GLU A 34 35.07 3.97 -12.74
CA GLU A 34 34.83 5.34 -13.20
C GLU A 34 33.45 5.82 -13.68
N LYS A 35 32.98 6.88 -12.95
CA LYS A 35 32.31 8.14 -13.36
C LYS A 35 30.90 8.07 -13.97
N ASP A 36 29.91 8.59 -13.29
CA ASP A 36 29.41 9.97 -13.43
C ASP A 36 28.20 10.23 -12.50
N ASN A 37 28.01 11.51 -12.14
CA ASN A 37 27.03 12.11 -11.26
C ASN A 37 25.58 11.67 -11.49
N GLY A 38 24.82 11.47 -10.39
CA GLY A 38 23.35 11.42 -10.42
C GLY A 38 22.75 10.91 -9.12
N GLU A 39 22.24 11.80 -8.33
CA GLU A 39 21.26 11.69 -7.23
C GLU A 39 20.89 10.29 -6.73
N GLU A 40 21.31 10.02 -5.48
CA GLU A 40 20.84 8.87 -4.69
C GLU A 40 19.33 8.98 -4.43
N LYS A 41 18.57 8.20 -5.19
CA LYS A 41 17.20 7.87 -4.86
C LYS A 41 17.26 6.66 -3.93
N GLU A 42 17.07 6.89 -2.63
CA GLU A 42 16.91 5.81 -1.67
C GLU A 42 15.74 4.92 -2.10
N THR A 43 16.08 3.75 -2.61
CA THR A 43 15.11 2.69 -2.88
C THR A 43 14.79 2.02 -1.54
N PHE A 44 13.64 2.31 -0.98
CA PHE A 44 13.07 1.58 0.14
C PHE A 44 12.70 0.17 -0.36
N GLU A 45 13.60 -0.80 -0.13
CA GLU A 45 13.29 -2.21 -0.36
C GLU A 45 12.37 -2.72 0.75
N THR A 46 11.06 -2.63 0.51
CA THR A 46 10.07 -3.36 1.30
C THR A 46 10.03 -4.80 0.82
N SER A 47 10.65 -5.69 1.57
CA SER A 47 10.54 -7.13 1.37
C SER A 47 9.20 -7.63 1.91
N ALA A 48 8.22 -7.75 1.04
CA ALA A 48 7.14 -8.73 1.11
C ALA A 48 6.67 -8.94 -0.35
N ASP A 49 6.55 -10.17 -0.78
CA ASP A 49 6.03 -10.59 -2.08
C ASP A 49 4.50 -10.30 -2.13
N GLU A 50 4.14 -9.03 -1.98
CA GLU A 50 2.78 -8.57 -2.17
C GLU A 50 2.57 -8.44 -3.68
N LYS A 51 1.82 -9.38 -4.25
CA LYS A 51 1.48 -9.41 -5.66
C LYS A 51 0.67 -8.15 -5.98
N ILE A 52 1.35 -7.07 -6.34
CA ILE A 52 0.72 -5.84 -6.83
C ILE A 52 0.11 -6.15 -8.18
N ASN A 53 -1.21 -6.02 -8.29
CA ASN A 53 -1.94 -6.21 -9.55
C ASN A 53 -1.89 -4.91 -10.35
N GLU A 54 -1.20 -4.91 -11.49
CA GLU A 54 -1.22 -3.76 -12.41
C GLU A 54 -2.42 -3.87 -13.33
N VAL A 55 -3.22 -2.78 -13.45
CA VAL A 55 -4.43 -2.71 -14.26
C VAL A 55 -4.55 -1.38 -14.98
N GLY A 56 -5.21 -1.39 -16.16
CA GLY A 56 -5.42 -0.21 -16.98
C GLY A 56 -4.21 0.15 -17.84
N GLU A 57 -4.37 1.21 -18.60
CA GLU A 57 -3.36 1.76 -19.54
C GLU A 57 -3.35 3.29 -19.41
N GLY A 58 -2.22 3.93 -19.64
CA GLY A 58 -2.08 5.39 -19.60
C GLY A 58 -0.74 5.84 -19.06
N ASP A 59 -0.50 7.14 -19.12
CA ASP A 59 0.76 7.77 -18.72
C ASP A 59 0.84 8.05 -17.21
N THR A 60 -0.32 8.12 -16.53
CA THR A 60 -0.41 8.34 -15.08
C THR A 60 -0.64 7.02 -14.37
N SER A 61 0.00 6.82 -13.22
CA SER A 61 -0.27 5.68 -12.34
C SER A 61 -0.42 6.12 -10.90
N PHE A 62 -1.23 5.37 -10.13
CA PHE A 62 -1.42 5.59 -8.70
C PHE A 62 -1.68 4.27 -7.97
N SER A 63 -1.45 4.27 -6.65
CA SER A 63 -1.72 3.13 -5.79
C SER A 63 -3.16 3.10 -5.33
N PHE A 64 -3.81 1.95 -5.45
CA PHE A 64 -5.17 1.72 -4.99
C PHE A 64 -5.27 0.43 -4.16
N VAL A 65 -5.91 0.50 -3.00
CA VAL A 65 -6.08 -0.64 -2.08
C VAL A 65 -7.56 -0.90 -1.85
N VAL A 66 -7.95 -2.15 -1.86
CA VAL A 66 -9.30 -2.61 -1.53
C VAL A 66 -9.23 -3.43 -0.26
N ALA A 67 -9.96 -3.03 0.78
CA ALA A 67 -10.06 -3.76 2.03
C ALA A 67 -11.49 -4.31 2.22
N ASP A 68 -11.60 -5.61 2.44
CA ASP A 68 -12.90 -6.27 2.69
C ASP A 68 -13.38 -6.07 4.14
N VAL A 69 -14.51 -6.68 4.49
CA VAL A 69 -15.13 -6.60 5.82
C VAL A 69 -14.28 -7.29 6.91
N ASP A 70 -13.46 -8.25 6.53
CA ASP A 70 -12.56 -8.99 7.43
C ASP A 70 -11.19 -8.30 7.58
N GLY A 71 -10.94 -7.24 6.78
CA GLY A 71 -9.70 -6.48 6.77
C GLY A 71 -8.62 -7.06 5.87
N ASN A 72 -8.96 -8.03 4.99
CA ASN A 72 -8.02 -8.48 3.97
C ASN A 72 -7.86 -7.39 2.91
N GLU A 73 -6.62 -7.12 2.52
CA GLU A 73 -6.27 -6.06 1.58
C GLU A 73 -5.76 -6.63 0.26
N VAL A 74 -6.15 -6.00 -0.84
CA VAL A 74 -5.63 -6.27 -2.18
C VAL A 74 -5.14 -4.95 -2.76
N ALA A 75 -3.87 -4.92 -3.15
CA ALA A 75 -3.24 -3.73 -3.73
C ALA A 75 -3.23 -3.79 -5.26
N PHE A 76 -3.40 -2.62 -5.88
CA PHE A 76 -3.37 -2.40 -7.32
C PHE A 76 -2.48 -1.21 -7.65
N THR A 77 -1.77 -1.29 -8.78
CA THR A 77 -1.25 -0.14 -9.49
C THR A 77 -2.20 0.13 -10.66
N VAL A 78 -2.90 1.26 -10.61
CA VAL A 78 -3.85 1.65 -11.67
C VAL A 78 -3.17 2.61 -12.63
N ARG A 79 -3.15 2.28 -13.92
CA ARG A 79 -2.67 3.16 -15.00
C ARG A 79 -3.85 3.78 -15.72
N THR A 80 -3.75 5.07 -16.05
CA THR A 80 -4.88 5.79 -16.65
C THR A 80 -4.43 7.11 -17.28
N ASP A 81 -5.26 7.64 -18.20
CA ASP A 81 -5.20 9.02 -18.70
C ASP A 81 -6.33 9.89 -18.09
N LYS A 82 -7.16 9.32 -17.24
CA LYS A 82 -8.19 10.07 -16.50
C LYS A 82 -7.54 11.00 -15.48
N LYS A 83 -8.31 11.99 -15.05
CA LYS A 83 -7.89 12.95 -14.03
C LYS A 83 -8.57 12.72 -12.68
N ILE A 84 -9.67 11.98 -12.66
CA ILE A 84 -10.50 11.72 -11.47
C ILE A 84 -10.37 10.25 -11.08
N VAL A 85 -10.15 10.00 -9.79
CA VAL A 85 -9.95 8.65 -9.25
C VAL A 85 -11.11 7.72 -9.58
N GLY A 86 -12.35 8.17 -9.37
CA GLY A 86 -13.53 7.36 -9.65
C GLY A 86 -13.68 6.99 -11.13
N GLU A 87 -13.36 7.92 -12.05
CA GLU A 87 -13.41 7.64 -13.49
C GLU A 87 -12.38 6.57 -13.88
N ALA A 88 -11.17 6.67 -13.35
CA ALA A 88 -10.11 5.69 -13.60
C ALA A 88 -10.48 4.30 -13.06
N LEU A 89 -11.01 4.23 -11.84
CA LEU A 89 -11.38 2.96 -11.21
C LEU A 89 -12.59 2.30 -11.90
N MET A 90 -13.55 3.09 -12.41
CA MET A 90 -14.67 2.57 -13.22
C MET A 90 -14.19 2.09 -14.57
N GLU A 91 -13.28 2.79 -15.22
CA GLU A 91 -12.72 2.42 -16.53
C GLU A 91 -12.06 1.03 -16.50
N VAL A 92 -11.31 0.73 -15.44
CA VAL A 92 -10.65 -0.57 -15.26
C VAL A 92 -11.56 -1.64 -14.62
N GLY A 93 -12.83 -1.30 -14.33
CA GLY A 93 -13.80 -2.23 -13.76
C GLY A 93 -13.58 -2.57 -12.29
N LEU A 94 -12.76 -1.81 -11.58
CA LEU A 94 -12.53 -2.01 -10.14
C LEU A 94 -13.66 -1.45 -9.29
N VAL A 95 -14.37 -0.42 -9.76
CA VAL A 95 -15.49 0.22 -9.04
C VAL A 95 -16.74 0.22 -9.90
N GLU A 96 -17.86 -0.20 -9.28
CA GLU A 96 -19.20 -0.08 -9.85
C GLU A 96 -20.12 0.66 -8.85
N GLY A 97 -20.99 1.51 -9.36
CA GLY A 97 -21.91 2.29 -8.53
C GLY A 97 -22.96 3.01 -9.33
N GLU A 98 -23.79 3.77 -8.65
CA GLU A 98 -24.90 4.55 -9.22
C GLU A 98 -24.73 6.02 -8.92
N ASN A 99 -25.06 6.89 -9.88
CA ASN A 99 -25.06 8.32 -9.65
C ASN A 99 -26.26 8.72 -8.79
N GLY A 100 -25.97 9.29 -7.62
CA GLY A 100 -26.96 9.81 -6.70
C GLY A 100 -26.95 11.35 -6.60
N PRO A 101 -27.81 11.92 -5.76
CA PRO A 101 -27.89 13.38 -5.56
C PRO A 101 -26.60 14.00 -4.99
N TYR A 102 -25.77 13.18 -4.36
CA TYR A 102 -24.53 13.60 -3.68
C TYR A 102 -23.26 13.18 -4.41
N GLY A 103 -23.37 12.52 -5.56
CA GLY A 103 -22.27 11.98 -6.34
C GLY A 103 -22.40 10.49 -6.58
N LEU A 104 -21.28 9.82 -6.89
CA LEU A 104 -21.25 8.37 -7.12
C LEU A 104 -21.45 7.60 -5.81
N TYR A 105 -22.53 6.83 -5.75
CA TYR A 105 -22.74 5.83 -4.70
C TYR A 105 -22.11 4.51 -5.12
N VAL A 106 -20.97 4.20 -4.53
CA VAL A 106 -20.21 2.97 -4.83
C VAL A 106 -20.89 1.77 -4.17
N LYS A 107 -21.24 0.76 -4.96
CA LYS A 107 -21.89 -0.48 -4.52
C LYS A 107 -20.98 -1.69 -4.59
N LYS A 108 -20.03 -1.71 -5.53
CA LYS A 108 -19.13 -2.84 -5.71
C LYS A 108 -17.72 -2.37 -5.98
N VAL A 109 -16.74 -3.00 -5.32
CA VAL A 109 -15.31 -2.77 -5.55
C VAL A 109 -14.60 -4.11 -5.64
N ASN A 110 -13.81 -4.31 -6.69
CA ASN A 110 -13.08 -5.55 -6.95
C ASN A 110 -13.96 -6.80 -6.81
N GLY A 111 -15.21 -6.72 -7.31
CA GLY A 111 -16.17 -7.82 -7.24
C GLY A 111 -16.89 -8.01 -5.90
N ILE A 112 -16.49 -7.29 -4.84
CA ILE A 112 -17.12 -7.34 -3.52
C ILE A 112 -18.23 -6.31 -3.45
N THR A 113 -19.44 -6.73 -3.09
CA THR A 113 -20.60 -5.86 -2.93
C THR A 113 -20.72 -5.39 -1.47
N ALA A 114 -21.00 -4.10 -1.26
CA ALA A 114 -21.43 -3.53 0.01
C ALA A 114 -22.62 -2.61 -0.28
N ASP A 115 -23.76 -2.86 0.36
CA ASP A 115 -25.01 -2.11 0.15
C ASP A 115 -25.68 -1.85 1.50
N PHE A 116 -25.75 -0.59 1.89
CA PHE A 116 -26.25 -0.18 3.20
C PHE A 116 -27.72 -0.61 3.42
N ASP A 117 -28.52 -0.61 2.37
CA ASP A 117 -29.93 -0.95 2.45
C ASP A 117 -30.16 -2.48 2.58
N VAL A 118 -29.15 -3.29 2.24
CA VAL A 118 -29.24 -4.75 2.25
C VAL A 118 -28.60 -5.34 3.50
N ASP A 119 -27.40 -4.92 3.85
CA ASP A 119 -26.59 -5.52 4.91
C ASP A 119 -25.99 -4.52 5.90
N GLY A 120 -26.29 -3.22 5.73
CA GLY A 120 -25.77 -2.14 6.57
C GLY A 120 -24.30 -1.83 6.34
N THR A 121 -23.72 -2.31 5.23
CA THR A 121 -22.33 -2.03 4.86
C THR A 121 -22.24 -1.01 3.73
N TYR A 122 -21.13 -0.28 3.67
CA TYR A 122 -20.86 0.68 2.61
C TYR A 122 -19.36 0.74 2.30
N TRP A 123 -19.01 1.29 1.15
CA TRP A 123 -17.63 1.54 0.78
C TRP A 123 -17.16 2.91 1.29
N ALA A 124 -16.29 2.89 2.29
CA ALA A 124 -15.62 4.09 2.81
C ALA A 124 -14.37 4.38 1.97
N PHE A 125 -14.21 5.64 1.55
CA PHE A 125 -13.10 6.09 0.74
C PHE A 125 -12.04 6.81 1.58
N TYR A 126 -10.77 6.48 1.37
CA TYR A 126 -9.62 7.04 2.08
C TYR A 126 -8.57 7.52 1.09
N VAL A 127 -7.86 8.59 1.47
CA VAL A 127 -6.68 9.12 0.79
C VAL A 127 -5.55 9.19 1.80
N ASN A 128 -4.42 8.53 1.52
CA ASN A 128 -3.25 8.45 2.41
C ASN A 128 -3.60 7.98 3.84
N GLY A 129 -4.56 7.06 3.95
CA GLY A 129 -5.01 6.50 5.23
C GLY A 129 -6.00 7.38 6.01
N GLU A 130 -6.36 8.56 5.52
CA GLU A 130 -7.37 9.43 6.13
C GLU A 130 -8.71 9.31 5.39
N TYR A 131 -9.82 9.35 6.14
CA TYR A 131 -11.16 9.34 5.54
C TYR A 131 -11.34 10.56 4.64
N ALA A 132 -11.67 10.31 3.37
CA ALA A 132 -11.75 11.37 2.38
C ALA A 132 -12.93 12.31 2.65
N VAL A 133 -12.70 13.61 2.50
CA VAL A 133 -13.74 14.65 2.65
C VAL A 133 -14.57 14.83 1.39
N THR A 134 -14.12 14.26 0.26
CA THR A 134 -14.81 14.30 -1.05
C THR A 134 -15.04 12.89 -1.54
N GLY A 135 -16.08 12.71 -2.38
CA GLY A 135 -16.31 11.42 -3.04
C GLY A 135 -15.23 11.08 -4.06
N VAL A 136 -15.10 9.79 -4.34
CA VAL A 136 -14.14 9.27 -5.33
C VAL A 136 -14.33 9.87 -6.72
N ASP A 137 -15.58 10.24 -7.07
CA ASP A 137 -15.99 10.87 -8.31
C ASP A 137 -15.60 12.36 -8.44
N LYS A 138 -15.07 12.95 -7.37
CA LYS A 138 -14.62 14.34 -7.32
C LYS A 138 -13.17 14.51 -6.90
N THR A 139 -12.50 13.41 -6.58
CA THR A 139 -11.10 13.42 -6.16
C THR A 139 -10.19 13.36 -7.37
N GLU A 140 -9.36 14.39 -7.54
CA GLU A 140 -8.34 14.40 -8.59
C GLU A 140 -7.22 13.41 -8.28
N ILE A 141 -6.67 12.79 -9.33
CA ILE A 141 -5.55 11.86 -9.19
C ILE A 141 -4.27 12.63 -8.90
N ASN A 142 -3.62 12.28 -7.79
CA ASN A 142 -2.25 12.63 -7.50
C ASN A 142 -1.42 11.31 -7.47
N PRO A 143 -0.42 11.14 -8.33
CA PRO A 143 0.38 9.90 -8.40
C PRO A 143 1.14 9.56 -7.11
N ALA A 144 1.36 10.54 -6.24
CA ALA A 144 2.04 10.35 -4.96
C ALA A 144 1.10 9.85 -3.85
N ASP A 145 -0.23 9.89 -4.07
CA ASP A 145 -1.22 9.49 -3.07
C ASP A 145 -1.56 8.01 -3.20
N THR A 146 -1.91 7.41 -2.06
CA THR A 146 -2.51 6.08 -1.99
C THR A 146 -4.01 6.22 -1.71
N TYR A 147 -4.81 5.65 -2.58
CA TYR A 147 -6.27 5.62 -2.43
C TYR A 147 -6.72 4.28 -1.92
N MET A 148 -7.73 4.25 -1.04
CA MET A 148 -8.27 3.00 -0.50
C MET A 148 -9.79 3.05 -0.48
N MET A 149 -10.42 1.92 -0.85
CA MET A 149 -11.81 1.62 -0.57
C MET A 149 -11.88 0.51 0.46
N LYS A 150 -12.60 0.76 1.56
CA LYS A 150 -12.76 -0.20 2.66
C LYS A 150 -14.23 -0.41 2.97
N VAL A 151 -14.64 -1.69 3.13
CA VAL A 151 -15.97 -2.01 3.63
C VAL A 151 -16.10 -1.56 5.09
N SER A 152 -17.13 -0.79 5.38
CA SER A 152 -17.43 -0.22 6.70
C SER A 152 -18.90 -0.44 7.07
N LYS A 153 -19.23 -0.36 8.36
CA LYS A 153 -20.59 -0.48 8.94
C LYS A 153 -20.95 0.79 9.68
#